data_ab3d9feeec16422896aa4a123cc973e6
#
_entry.id   ab3d9feeec16422896aa4a123cc973e6
#
_cell.length_a   1.000
_cell.length_b   1.000
_cell.length_c   1.000
_cell.angle_alpha   90.00
_cell.angle_beta   90.00
_cell.angle_gamma   90.00
#
_symmetry.space_group_name_H-M   'P 1'
#
loop_
_entity.id
_entity.type
_entity.pdbx_description
1 polymer ?
#
loop_
_entity_poly.entity_id
_entity_poly.type
_entity_poly.pdbx_seq_one_letter_code
_entity_poly.pdbx_strand_id
1 'polypeptide(L)'
;MAWYNNIFGGGKKKEEADLEKLNPIQQYLGQTSESSREFTANYEQFYENLEIVNRGVNLIVDDVAEIPATVNRVATNGVIKGLRRARVDSLLNKEPNLFQDISSFKRNLVTDFLLDGNIFIYFDGAHLYHLPADNVTIHADSKTYIEKYTYNDVDYAPDEIIH
;
A
#
# COMPACT_ATOMS: atom_id res chain seq x y z
N MET A 1 36.78 35.88 21.38
CA MET A 1 36.03 34.64 21.60
C MET A 1 34.68 34.72 20.87
N ALA A 2 34.67 34.56 19.54
CA ALA A 2 33.43 34.64 18.78
C ALA A 2 33.48 33.71 17.52
N TRP A 3 34.07 32.52 17.67
CA TRP A 3 34.27 31.63 16.52
C TRP A 3 33.52 30.28 16.63
N TYR A 4 32.85 30.02 17.75
CA TYR A 4 32.26 28.73 18.06
C TYR A 4 30.74 28.62 17.74
N ASN A 5 30.06 29.73 17.48
CA ASN A 5 28.60 29.73 17.29
C ASN A 5 28.11 29.53 15.84
N ASN A 6 29.03 29.40 14.88
CA ASN A 6 28.63 29.28 13.45
C ASN A 6 28.71 27.85 12.88
N ILE A 7 29.09 26.86 13.69
CA ILE A 7 29.26 25.48 13.16
C ILE A 7 28.07 24.58 13.47
N PHE A 8 27.25 24.90 14.46
CA PHE A 8 26.13 24.04 14.89
C PHE A 8 24.72 24.66 14.82
N GLY A 9 24.57 25.88 14.32
CA GLY A 9 23.30 26.63 14.34
C GLY A 9 22.51 26.61 13.01
N GLY A 10 23.07 26.08 11.93
CA GLY A 10 22.47 26.24 10.57
C GLY A 10 21.49 25.15 10.10
N GLY A 11 21.59 23.95 10.65
CA GLY A 11 20.80 22.81 10.17
C GLY A 11 19.33 22.89 10.57
N LYS A 12 19.06 23.09 11.86
CA LYS A 12 17.68 23.05 12.38
C LYS A 12 16.75 24.14 11.82
N LYS A 13 17.28 25.37 11.61
CA LYS A 13 16.46 26.46 11.03
C LYS A 13 16.12 26.27 9.56
N LYS A 14 16.91 25.48 8.83
CA LYS A 14 16.65 25.21 7.42
C LYS A 14 15.61 24.11 7.25
N GLU A 15 15.64 23.08 8.08
CA GLU A 15 14.61 22.03 8.11
C GLU A 15 13.25 22.56 8.54
N GLU A 16 13.18 23.39 9.62
CA GLU A 16 11.92 24.00 10.04
C GLU A 16 11.35 24.98 9.00
N ALA A 17 12.20 25.73 8.30
CA ALA A 17 11.77 26.66 7.26
C ALA A 17 11.31 25.96 5.97
N ASP A 18 11.82 24.76 5.68
CA ASP A 18 11.37 23.96 4.54
C ASP A 18 10.05 23.21 4.84
N LEU A 19 9.82 22.82 6.11
CA LEU A 19 8.55 22.23 6.55
C LEU A 19 7.38 23.24 6.53
N GLU A 20 7.61 24.52 6.84
CA GLU A 20 6.58 25.56 6.72
C GLU A 20 6.13 25.85 5.28
N LYS A 21 6.94 25.47 4.28
CA LYS A 21 6.61 25.65 2.86
C LYS A 21 5.82 24.47 2.25
N LEU A 22 5.78 23.35 2.95
CA LEU A 22 5.01 22.20 2.52
C LEU A 22 3.52 22.48 2.72
N ASN A 23 2.71 22.11 1.73
CA ASN A 23 1.26 22.19 1.91
C ASN A 23 0.80 21.22 3.03
N PRO A 24 -0.37 21.44 3.65
CA PRO A 24 -0.83 20.62 4.76
C PRO A 24 -0.86 19.11 4.45
N ILE A 25 -1.09 18.73 3.20
CA ILE A 25 -1.14 17.34 2.75
C ILE A 25 0.27 16.74 2.72
N GLN A 26 1.25 17.45 2.16
CA GLN A 26 2.65 17.02 2.15
C GLN A 26 3.22 16.91 3.57
N GLN A 27 2.82 17.82 4.45
CA GLN A 27 3.20 17.81 5.85
C GLN A 27 2.60 16.60 6.59
N TYR A 28 1.34 16.29 6.32
CA TYR A 28 0.66 15.10 6.88
C TYR A 28 1.26 13.81 6.37
N LEU A 29 1.47 13.66 5.06
CA LEU A 29 2.05 12.47 4.44
C LEU A 29 3.53 12.28 4.83
N GLY A 30 4.30 13.37 4.96
CA GLY A 30 5.69 13.30 5.42
C GLY A 30 5.80 12.83 6.88
N GLN A 31 4.87 13.25 7.74
CA GLN A 31 4.83 12.80 9.13
C GLN A 31 4.35 11.35 9.27
N THR A 32 3.43 10.91 8.41
CA THR A 32 2.91 9.53 8.45
C THR A 32 3.90 8.53 7.87
N SER A 33 4.72 8.90 6.87
CA SER A 33 5.62 7.95 6.22
C SER A 33 6.74 7.44 7.12
N GLU A 34 7.37 8.29 7.93
CA GLU A 34 8.43 7.87 8.85
C GLU A 34 7.89 7.14 10.09
N SER A 35 6.83 7.66 10.70
CA SER A 35 6.21 7.00 11.86
C SER A 35 5.49 5.71 11.48
N SER A 36 4.91 5.62 10.30
CA SER A 36 4.27 4.40 9.80
C SER A 36 5.29 3.29 9.56
N ARG A 37 6.46 3.58 8.99
CA ARG A 37 7.51 2.59 8.76
C ARG A 37 8.07 2.00 10.05
N GLU A 38 8.32 2.82 11.08
CA GLU A 38 8.73 2.31 12.40
C GLU A 38 7.66 1.43 13.04
N PHE A 39 6.39 1.80 12.90
CA PHE A 39 5.28 1.01 13.43
C PHE A 39 5.07 -0.29 12.67
N THR A 40 5.16 -0.26 11.35
CA THR A 40 4.98 -1.44 10.48
C THR A 40 6.06 -2.48 10.73
N ALA A 41 7.34 -2.07 10.83
CA ALA A 41 8.43 -2.97 11.19
C ALA A 41 8.17 -3.73 12.51
N ASN A 42 7.51 -3.09 13.47
CA ASN A 42 7.13 -3.76 14.72
C ASN A 42 5.99 -4.78 14.52
N TYR A 43 4.99 -4.51 13.68
CA TYR A 43 3.88 -5.44 13.45
C TYR A 43 4.33 -6.70 12.72
N GLU A 44 5.19 -6.61 11.73
CA GLU A 44 5.80 -7.76 11.07
C GLU A 44 6.62 -8.60 12.06
N GLN A 45 7.44 -7.97 12.89
CA GLN A 45 8.20 -8.66 13.92
C GLN A 45 7.28 -9.37 14.93
N PHE A 46 6.16 -8.77 15.31
CA PHE A 46 5.19 -9.44 16.17
C PHE A 46 4.49 -10.58 15.45
N TYR A 47 4.16 -10.42 14.18
CA TYR A 47 3.57 -11.49 13.36
C TYR A 47 4.52 -12.67 13.21
N GLU A 48 5.81 -12.43 12.97
CA GLU A 48 6.81 -13.47 12.80
C GLU A 48 7.17 -14.19 14.13
N ASN A 49 7.24 -13.44 15.23
CA ASN A 49 7.80 -13.93 16.48
C ASN A 49 6.75 -14.32 17.54
N LEU A 50 5.51 -13.85 17.45
CA LEU A 50 4.46 -14.16 18.40
C LEU A 50 3.42 -15.10 17.79
N GLU A 51 3.44 -16.36 18.22
CA GLU A 51 2.53 -17.40 17.71
C GLU A 51 1.05 -17.01 17.80
N ILE A 52 0.66 -16.30 18.86
CA ILE A 52 -0.72 -15.86 19.04
C ILE A 52 -1.15 -14.80 18.01
N VAL A 53 -0.24 -13.89 17.66
CA VAL A 53 -0.48 -12.87 16.63
C VAL A 53 -0.53 -13.53 15.25
N ASN A 54 0.44 -14.40 14.96
CA ASN A 54 0.48 -15.16 13.72
C ASN A 54 -0.81 -15.97 13.50
N ARG A 55 -1.26 -16.72 14.51
CA ARG A 55 -2.50 -17.48 14.42
C ARG A 55 -3.73 -16.59 14.25
N GLY A 56 -3.79 -15.45 14.95
CA GLY A 56 -4.92 -14.51 14.83
C GLY A 56 -5.00 -13.90 13.44
N VAL A 57 -3.88 -13.45 12.89
CA VAL A 57 -3.80 -12.89 11.53
C VAL A 57 -4.15 -13.96 10.50
N ASN A 58 -3.54 -15.15 10.58
CA ASN A 58 -3.81 -16.22 9.61
C ASN A 58 -5.27 -16.70 9.63
N LEU A 59 -5.93 -16.71 10.77
CA LEU A 59 -7.36 -17.05 10.85
C LEU A 59 -8.21 -16.08 10.01
N ILE A 60 -7.95 -14.77 10.12
CA ILE A 60 -8.66 -13.76 9.35
C ILE A 60 -8.30 -13.85 7.87
N VAL A 61 -7.02 -14.06 7.58
CA VAL A 61 -6.50 -14.19 6.20
C VAL A 61 -7.16 -15.36 5.49
N ASP A 62 -7.28 -16.51 6.16
CA ASP A 62 -7.88 -17.72 5.61
C ASP A 62 -9.36 -17.51 5.27
N ASP A 63 -10.11 -16.95 6.22
CA ASP A 63 -11.55 -16.69 6.04
C ASP A 63 -11.80 -15.68 4.90
N VAL A 64 -11.01 -14.60 4.82
CA VAL A 64 -11.20 -13.57 3.79
C VAL A 64 -10.73 -14.05 2.42
N ALA A 65 -9.64 -14.81 2.34
CA ALA A 65 -9.11 -15.30 1.06
C ALA A 65 -10.08 -16.25 0.33
N GLU A 66 -10.95 -16.95 1.06
CA GLU A 66 -11.97 -17.83 0.48
C GLU A 66 -13.17 -17.08 -0.11
N ILE A 67 -13.36 -15.79 0.21
CA ILE A 67 -14.49 -15.01 -0.29
C ILE A 67 -14.34 -14.79 -1.82
N PRO A 68 -15.32 -15.22 -2.63
CA PRO A 68 -15.26 -14.97 -4.06
C PRO A 68 -15.52 -13.50 -4.39
N ALA A 69 -14.74 -12.95 -5.30
CA ALA A 69 -14.98 -11.60 -5.81
C ALA A 69 -16.06 -11.62 -6.89
N THR A 70 -16.98 -10.65 -6.85
CA THR A 70 -18.03 -10.52 -7.88
C THR A 70 -17.99 -9.16 -8.54
N VAL A 71 -18.11 -9.15 -9.88
CA VAL A 71 -18.18 -7.90 -10.63
C VAL A 71 -19.63 -7.51 -10.85
N ASN A 72 -20.01 -6.36 -10.36
CA ASN A 72 -21.37 -5.85 -10.46
C ASN A 72 -21.41 -4.51 -11.19
N ARG A 73 -22.49 -4.26 -11.91
CA ARG A 73 -22.80 -2.94 -12.46
C ARG A 73 -23.95 -2.32 -11.65
N VAL A 74 -23.69 -1.15 -11.15
CA VAL A 74 -24.75 -0.32 -10.54
C VAL A 74 -25.40 0.48 -11.65
N ALA A 75 -26.67 0.27 -11.91
CA ALA A 75 -27.45 1.08 -12.86
C ALA A 75 -27.81 2.42 -12.21
N THR A 76 -28.15 3.42 -13.04
CA THR A 76 -28.49 4.79 -12.59
C THR A 76 -29.65 4.84 -11.58
N ASN A 77 -30.51 3.82 -11.57
CA ASN A 77 -31.61 3.64 -10.61
C ASN A 77 -31.20 2.86 -9.34
N GLY A 78 -29.91 2.63 -9.11
CA GLY A 78 -29.39 1.90 -7.95
C GLY A 78 -29.52 0.38 -8.01
N VAL A 79 -30.05 -0.18 -9.09
CA VAL A 79 -30.17 -1.62 -9.24
C VAL A 79 -28.80 -2.25 -9.54
N ILE A 80 -28.41 -3.22 -8.72
CA ILE A 80 -27.17 -3.98 -8.88
C ILE A 80 -27.44 -5.14 -9.81
N LYS A 81 -26.68 -5.23 -10.92
CA LYS A 81 -26.71 -6.36 -11.84
C LYS A 81 -25.32 -6.99 -11.92
N GLY A 82 -25.24 -8.28 -11.68
CA GLY A 82 -24.01 -9.05 -11.88
C GLY A 82 -23.54 -8.97 -13.34
N LEU A 83 -22.27 -8.64 -13.53
CA LEU A 83 -21.62 -8.65 -14.83
C LEU A 83 -20.70 -9.87 -14.93
N ARG A 84 -21.03 -10.77 -15.84
CA ARG A 84 -20.12 -11.87 -16.21
C ARG A 84 -19.10 -11.34 -17.20
N ARG A 85 -17.93 -10.95 -16.73
CA ARG A 85 -16.76 -10.69 -17.57
C ARG A 85 -15.74 -11.79 -17.34
N ALA A 86 -15.73 -12.79 -18.21
CA ALA A 86 -14.95 -14.01 -18.04
C ALA A 86 -13.47 -13.76 -17.70
N ARG A 87 -12.84 -12.73 -18.30
CA ARG A 87 -11.46 -12.38 -18.03
C ARG A 87 -11.27 -11.81 -16.61
N VAL A 88 -12.10 -10.85 -16.21
CA VAL A 88 -12.02 -10.23 -14.88
C VAL A 88 -12.37 -11.25 -13.81
N ASP A 89 -13.38 -12.08 -14.04
CA ASP A 89 -13.75 -13.16 -13.14
C ASP A 89 -12.62 -14.19 -12.99
N SER A 90 -11.91 -14.51 -14.05
CA SER A 90 -10.73 -15.39 -14.00
C SER A 90 -9.60 -14.78 -13.18
N LEU A 91 -9.27 -13.50 -13.41
CA LEU A 91 -8.21 -12.79 -12.66
C LEU A 91 -8.50 -12.68 -11.16
N LEU A 92 -9.77 -12.49 -10.79
CA LEU A 92 -10.16 -12.28 -9.40
C LEU A 92 -10.49 -13.56 -8.63
N ASN A 93 -10.72 -14.69 -9.32
CA ASN A 93 -11.18 -15.93 -8.67
C ASN A 93 -10.42 -17.19 -9.08
N LYS A 94 -9.50 -17.12 -10.04
CA LYS A 94 -8.76 -18.28 -10.51
C LYS A 94 -7.26 -18.04 -10.63
N GLU A 95 -6.86 -17.24 -11.60
CA GLU A 95 -5.47 -17.04 -11.99
C GLU A 95 -5.16 -15.54 -12.08
N PRO A 96 -4.67 -14.92 -11.02
CA PRO A 96 -4.30 -13.51 -11.04
C PRO A 96 -3.09 -13.27 -11.95
N ASN A 97 -2.13 -14.19 -11.96
CA ASN A 97 -0.92 -14.16 -12.78
C ASN A 97 -0.37 -15.58 -13.00
N LEU A 98 0.75 -15.68 -13.71
CA LEU A 98 1.38 -16.96 -14.07
C LEU A 98 2.15 -17.62 -12.92
N PHE A 99 2.35 -16.93 -11.81
CA PHE A 99 3.25 -17.37 -10.72
C PHE A 99 2.51 -17.72 -9.44
N GLN A 100 1.29 -17.22 -9.26
CA GLN A 100 0.52 -17.37 -8.03
C GLN A 100 -0.89 -17.88 -8.32
N ASP A 101 -1.36 -18.79 -7.49
CA ASP A 101 -2.78 -19.13 -7.43
C ASP A 101 -3.56 -18.03 -6.71
N ILE A 102 -4.87 -18.01 -6.88
CA ILE A 102 -5.74 -16.98 -6.34
C ILE A 102 -5.78 -16.97 -4.80
N SER A 103 -5.65 -18.14 -4.17
CA SER A 103 -5.67 -18.24 -2.72
C SER A 103 -4.42 -17.57 -2.12
N SER A 104 -3.24 -17.91 -2.64
CA SER A 104 -1.96 -17.29 -2.24
C SER A 104 -1.95 -15.78 -2.51
N PHE A 105 -2.47 -15.36 -3.67
CA PHE A 105 -2.57 -13.95 -4.01
C PHE A 105 -3.44 -13.17 -3.01
N LYS A 106 -4.65 -13.67 -2.72
CA LYS A 106 -5.55 -13.04 -1.75
C LYS A 106 -4.99 -13.05 -0.33
N ARG A 107 -4.35 -14.14 0.08
CA ARG A 107 -3.69 -14.24 1.39
C ARG A 107 -2.66 -13.14 1.56
N ASN A 108 -1.78 -12.96 0.58
CA ASN A 108 -0.76 -11.91 0.63
C ASN A 108 -1.39 -10.51 0.76
N LEU A 109 -2.42 -10.21 -0.05
CA LEU A 109 -3.12 -8.93 0.01
C LEU A 109 -3.75 -8.67 1.39
N VAL A 110 -4.41 -9.68 1.97
CA VAL A 110 -5.07 -9.55 3.28
C VAL A 110 -4.04 -9.43 4.39
N THR A 111 -2.92 -10.15 4.30
CA THR A 111 -1.82 -10.06 5.26
C THR A 111 -1.24 -8.65 5.27
N ASP A 112 -0.90 -8.08 4.12
CA ASP A 112 -0.40 -6.70 4.02
C ASP A 112 -1.41 -5.71 4.58
N PHE A 113 -2.70 -5.87 4.26
CA PHE A 113 -3.72 -5.00 4.79
C PHE A 113 -3.81 -5.04 6.33
N LEU A 114 -3.66 -6.21 6.92
CA LEU A 114 -3.73 -6.36 8.38
C LEU A 114 -2.48 -5.85 9.09
N LEU A 115 -1.31 -5.96 8.46
CA LEU A 115 -0.04 -5.57 9.06
C LEU A 115 0.34 -4.11 8.74
N ASP A 116 0.10 -3.67 7.51
CA ASP A 116 0.51 -2.35 6.99
C ASP A 116 -0.65 -1.37 6.84
N GLY A 117 -1.87 -1.88 6.72
CA GLY A 117 -3.04 -1.07 6.38
C GLY A 117 -3.14 -0.68 4.91
N ASN A 118 -2.24 -1.15 4.06
CA ASN A 118 -2.18 -0.84 2.64
C ASN A 118 -2.13 -2.11 1.80
N ILE A 119 -2.68 -2.04 0.59
CA ILE A 119 -2.61 -3.10 -0.42
C ILE A 119 -2.18 -2.47 -1.75
N PHE A 120 -1.15 -3.03 -2.37
CA PHE A 120 -0.69 -2.60 -3.69
C PHE A 120 -0.75 -3.74 -4.68
N ILE A 121 -1.47 -3.52 -5.77
CA ILE A 121 -1.59 -4.48 -6.88
C ILE A 121 -1.14 -3.79 -8.15
N TYR A 122 -0.10 -4.32 -8.79
CA TYR A 122 0.32 -3.90 -10.11
C TYR A 122 -0.51 -4.60 -11.18
N PHE A 123 -1.02 -3.85 -12.14
CA PHE A 123 -1.75 -4.35 -13.29
C PHE A 123 -0.99 -4.08 -14.58
N ASP A 124 -0.47 -5.12 -15.22
CA ASP A 124 0.28 -5.03 -16.47
C ASP A 124 -0.60 -4.94 -17.74
N GLY A 125 -1.92 -4.75 -17.57
CA GLY A 125 -2.92 -4.80 -18.65
C GLY A 125 -3.47 -6.20 -18.92
N ALA A 126 -2.87 -7.24 -18.35
CA ALA A 126 -3.27 -8.64 -18.53
C ALA A 126 -3.43 -9.38 -17.19
N HIS A 127 -2.56 -9.13 -16.23
CA HIS A 127 -2.42 -9.87 -14.99
C HIS A 127 -2.32 -8.93 -13.79
N LEU A 128 -2.59 -9.49 -12.61
CA LEU A 128 -2.49 -8.81 -11.32
C LEU A 128 -1.30 -9.37 -10.55
N TYR A 129 -0.43 -8.48 -10.07
CA TYR A 129 0.73 -8.83 -9.26
C TYR A 129 0.65 -8.14 -7.92
N HIS A 130 0.79 -8.89 -6.86
CA HIS A 130 0.92 -8.35 -5.51
C HIS A 130 2.30 -7.68 -5.36
N LEU A 131 2.32 -6.46 -4.86
CA LEU A 131 3.52 -5.77 -4.43
C LEU A 131 3.51 -5.68 -2.91
N PRO A 132 4.46 -6.33 -2.19
CA PRO A 132 4.54 -6.26 -0.73
C PRO A 132 4.59 -4.81 -0.24
N ALA A 133 3.70 -4.49 0.71
CA ALA A 133 3.45 -3.12 1.13
C ALA A 133 4.67 -2.46 1.80
N ASP A 134 5.46 -3.23 2.52
CA ASP A 134 6.71 -2.81 3.16
C ASP A 134 7.77 -2.28 2.16
N ASN A 135 7.72 -2.76 0.91
CA ASN A 135 8.68 -2.41 -0.14
C ASN A 135 8.16 -1.32 -1.11
N VAL A 136 6.92 -0.86 -0.93
CA VAL A 136 6.34 0.19 -1.79
C VAL A 136 6.50 1.56 -1.15
N THR A 137 7.10 2.49 -1.88
CA THR A 137 7.17 3.90 -1.49
C THR A 137 6.18 4.71 -2.30
N ILE A 138 5.31 5.44 -1.60
CA ILE A 138 4.36 6.37 -2.21
C ILE A 138 5.00 7.74 -2.31
N HIS A 139 5.08 8.30 -3.51
CA HIS A 139 5.52 9.68 -3.73
C HIS A 139 4.30 10.59 -3.89
N ALA A 140 4.17 11.53 -2.95
CA ALA A 140 3.05 12.45 -2.94
C ALA A 140 3.33 13.70 -3.79
N ASP A 141 2.30 14.16 -4.51
CA ASP A 141 2.28 15.45 -5.18
C ASP A 141 1.15 16.34 -4.64
N SER A 142 1.42 17.63 -4.56
CA SER A 142 0.46 18.62 -4.08
C SER A 142 -0.78 18.82 -4.97
N LYS A 143 -0.73 18.37 -6.22
CA LYS A 143 -1.80 18.56 -7.21
C LYS A 143 -2.64 17.30 -7.42
N THR A 144 -1.98 16.14 -7.44
CA THR A 144 -2.59 14.85 -7.81
C THR A 144 -2.71 13.89 -6.64
N TYR A 145 -2.26 14.27 -5.43
CA TYR A 145 -2.13 13.47 -4.22
C TYR A 145 -1.01 12.43 -4.33
N ILE A 146 -0.97 11.62 -5.40
CA ILE A 146 0.05 10.61 -5.64
C ILE A 146 0.68 10.94 -7.00
N GLU A 147 1.99 11.14 -7.00
CA GLU A 147 2.78 11.37 -8.20
C GLU A 147 3.16 10.03 -8.84
N LYS A 148 3.70 9.12 -8.04
CA LYS A 148 4.13 7.80 -8.45
C LYS A 148 4.27 6.86 -7.25
N TYR A 149 4.38 5.58 -7.56
CA TYR A 149 4.82 4.55 -6.63
C TYR A 149 6.22 4.07 -7.04
N THR A 150 7.06 3.72 -6.06
CA THR A 150 8.36 3.07 -6.32
C THR A 150 8.40 1.73 -5.60
N TYR A 151 8.70 0.67 -6.33
CA TYR A 151 8.90 -0.68 -5.80
C TYR A 151 10.17 -1.28 -6.38
N ASN A 152 11.11 -1.73 -5.52
CA ASN A 152 12.42 -2.27 -5.92
C ASN A 152 13.16 -1.36 -6.92
N ASP A 153 13.22 -0.05 -6.63
CA ASP A 153 13.86 0.97 -7.46
C ASP A 153 13.22 1.17 -8.86
N VAL A 154 12.03 0.60 -9.09
CA VAL A 154 11.24 0.82 -10.30
C VAL A 154 10.07 1.74 -10.00
N ASP A 155 9.91 2.77 -10.82
CA ASP A 155 8.80 3.72 -10.70
C ASP A 155 7.59 3.23 -11.52
N TYR A 156 6.40 3.34 -10.91
CA TYR A 156 5.11 3.00 -11.50
C TYR A 156 4.20 4.23 -11.50
N ALA A 157 3.46 4.40 -12.57
CA ALA A 157 2.45 5.44 -12.66
C ALA A 157 1.22 5.09 -11.76
N PRO A 158 0.48 6.10 -11.27
CA PRO A 158 -0.68 5.85 -10.40
C PRO A 158 -1.79 5.01 -11.04
N ASP A 159 -1.91 5.00 -12.37
CA ASP A 159 -2.90 4.22 -13.11
C ASP A 159 -2.47 2.75 -13.34
N GLU A 160 -1.21 2.41 -13.08
CA GLU A 160 -0.70 1.03 -13.13
C GLU A 160 -0.88 0.30 -11.79
N ILE A 161 -1.08 1.04 -10.69
CA ILE A 161 -1.23 0.49 -9.34
C ILE A 161 -2.67 0.63 -8.85
N ILE A 162 -3.22 -0.47 -8.39
CA ILE A 162 -4.47 -0.49 -7.61
C ILE A 162 -4.07 -0.43 -6.14
N HIS A 163 -4.41 0.69 -5.49
CA HIS A 163 -4.10 0.95 -4.09
C HIS A 163 -5.37 1.22 -3.31
#